data_3dc2e18f7f5b8710e4ca4ab18baed233
#
_entry.id   3dc2e18f7f5b8710e4ca4ab18baed233
#
_cell.length_a   1.000
_cell.length_b   1.000
_cell.length_c   1.000
_cell.angle_alpha   90.00
_cell.angle_beta   90.00
_cell.angle_gamma   90.00
#
_symmetry.space_group_name_H-M   'P 1'
#
loop_
_entity.id
_entity.type
_entity.pdbx_description
1 polymer ?
#
loop_
_entity_poly.entity_id
_entity_poly.type
_entity_poly.pdbx_seq_one_letter_code
_entity_poly.pdbx_strand_id
1 'polypeptide(L)'
;MVDDCIFCKIVSREIPSQIVYEDNDAMAFLDINPRSKGMCIVVPKQHYANYDENLEMSSKLFDKALIIAEKIKKSLKPMAIFFSIMSAQVPHFHIRVYPVYKDQIPLFENKPIETSEEELTMTALKIKGATTEWKGRETVKLEEKPKEEKKEKPEEKKNEEDVYWVKRSSQLG
;
A
#
# COMPACT_ATOMS: atom_id res chain seq x y z
N MET A 1 -24.87 10.54 3.76
CA MET A 1 -23.75 10.58 4.73
C MET A 1 -24.24 9.81 5.95
N VAL A 2 -23.40 9.01 6.56
CA VAL A 2 -23.76 8.27 7.79
C VAL A 2 -23.40 9.19 8.95
N ASP A 3 -24.41 9.57 9.74
CA ASP A 3 -24.30 10.66 10.73
C ASP A 3 -23.21 10.45 11.81
N ASP A 4 -22.81 9.21 12.05
CA ASP A 4 -21.78 8.89 13.06
C ASP A 4 -20.37 8.64 12.50
N CYS A 5 -20.17 8.73 11.19
CA CYS A 5 -18.87 8.50 10.59
C CYS A 5 -17.95 9.72 10.73
N ILE A 6 -16.83 9.56 11.47
CA ILE A 6 -15.86 10.64 11.67
C ILE A 6 -15.26 11.16 10.34
N PHE A 7 -15.05 10.27 9.36
CA PHE A 7 -14.49 10.70 8.06
C PHE A 7 -15.53 11.45 7.22
N CYS A 8 -16.83 11.07 7.29
CA CYS A 8 -17.88 11.86 6.68
C CYS A 8 -17.95 13.27 7.28
N LYS A 9 -17.82 13.40 8.61
CA LYS A 9 -17.80 14.69 9.31
C LYS A 9 -16.58 15.54 8.94
N ILE A 10 -15.42 14.91 8.66
CA ILE A 10 -14.23 15.63 8.15
C ILE A 10 -14.46 16.08 6.71
N VAL A 11 -15.04 15.23 5.87
CA VAL A 11 -15.35 15.55 4.47
C VAL A 11 -16.36 16.70 4.38
N SER A 12 -17.39 16.73 5.25
CA SER A 12 -18.37 17.82 5.36
C SER A 12 -17.87 19.08 6.07
N ARG A 13 -16.65 19.06 6.60
CA ARG A 13 -16.04 20.16 7.38
C ARG A 13 -16.65 20.40 8.74
N GLU A 14 -17.49 19.52 9.26
CA GLU A 14 -18.00 19.58 10.63
C GLU A 14 -16.88 19.33 11.66
N ILE A 15 -15.90 18.48 11.31
CA ILE A 15 -14.71 18.26 12.12
C ILE A 15 -13.51 18.85 11.38
N PRO A 16 -12.75 19.77 12.01
CA PRO A 16 -11.56 20.37 11.40
C PRO A 16 -10.45 19.33 11.24
N SER A 17 -9.71 19.41 10.13
CA SER A 17 -8.56 18.56 9.85
C SER A 17 -7.53 19.29 9.01
N GLN A 18 -6.26 18.82 9.05
CA GLN A 18 -5.19 19.35 8.24
C GLN A 18 -5.19 18.69 6.86
N ILE A 19 -5.87 19.31 5.90
CA ILE A 19 -6.04 18.77 4.56
C ILE A 19 -4.77 19.01 3.74
N VAL A 20 -4.30 17.95 3.08
CA VAL A 20 -3.11 17.96 2.21
C VAL A 20 -3.46 17.76 0.73
N TYR A 21 -4.66 17.28 0.46
CA TYR A 21 -5.19 17.09 -0.89
C TYR A 21 -6.72 17.02 -0.88
N GLU A 22 -7.32 17.52 -1.93
CA GLU A 22 -8.76 17.39 -2.18
C GLU A 22 -9.05 17.51 -3.67
N ASP A 23 -9.99 16.70 -4.14
CA ASP A 23 -10.64 16.82 -5.44
C ASP A 23 -12.14 16.49 -5.35
N ASN A 24 -12.79 16.24 -6.48
CA ASN A 24 -14.23 15.94 -6.51
C ASN A 24 -14.57 14.59 -5.82
N ASP A 25 -13.68 13.62 -5.87
CA ASP A 25 -13.92 12.24 -5.47
C ASP A 25 -13.32 11.89 -4.09
N ALA A 26 -12.23 12.54 -3.72
CA ALA A 26 -11.44 12.16 -2.56
C ALA A 26 -10.88 13.35 -1.78
N MET A 27 -10.53 13.08 -0.53
CA MET A 27 -9.83 13.99 0.36
C MET A 27 -8.68 13.25 1.06
N ALA A 28 -7.56 13.95 1.30
CA ALA A 28 -6.49 13.45 2.14
C ALA A 28 -6.14 14.47 3.22
N PHE A 29 -5.93 14.00 4.44
CA PHE A 29 -5.61 14.83 5.61
C PHE A 29 -4.60 14.12 6.51
N LEU A 30 -3.94 14.88 7.37
CA LEU A 30 -3.01 14.33 8.35
C LEU A 30 -3.78 13.57 9.44
N ASP A 31 -3.23 12.43 9.87
CA ASP A 31 -3.74 11.73 11.04
C ASP A 31 -3.42 12.56 12.30
N ILE A 32 -4.39 12.70 13.21
CA ILE A 32 -4.19 13.42 14.48
C ILE A 32 -3.41 12.61 15.52
N ASN A 33 -3.36 11.28 15.34
CA ASN A 33 -2.57 10.35 16.16
C ASN A 33 -1.56 9.59 15.27
N PRO A 34 -0.63 10.32 14.61
CA PRO A 34 0.22 9.73 13.61
C PRO A 34 1.24 8.77 14.23
N ARG A 35 1.48 7.63 13.61
CA ARG A 35 2.55 6.69 13.99
C ARG A 35 3.91 7.09 13.41
N SER A 36 3.92 8.05 12.47
CA SER A 36 5.12 8.65 11.90
C SER A 36 4.81 10.04 11.39
N LYS A 37 5.82 10.90 11.33
CA LYS A 37 5.68 12.30 10.88
C LYS A 37 5.16 12.35 9.44
N GLY A 38 4.05 13.05 9.22
CA GLY A 38 3.44 13.18 7.90
C GLY A 38 2.55 12.01 7.49
N MET A 39 2.14 11.15 8.43
CA MET A 39 1.14 10.13 8.19
C MET A 39 -0.17 10.77 7.73
N CYS A 40 -0.67 10.30 6.59
CA CYS A 40 -1.90 10.78 5.98
C CYS A 40 -2.95 9.68 5.90
N ILE A 41 -4.22 10.10 5.94
CA ILE A 41 -5.39 9.28 5.65
C ILE A 41 -6.00 9.80 4.36
N VAL A 42 -6.26 8.92 3.40
CA VAL A 42 -6.92 9.21 2.13
C VAL A 42 -8.28 8.54 2.13
N VAL A 43 -9.33 9.32 1.97
CA VAL A 43 -10.72 8.85 2.01
C VAL A 43 -11.49 9.24 0.75
N PRO A 44 -12.41 8.41 0.26
CA PRO A 44 -13.38 8.86 -0.72
C PRO A 44 -14.38 9.82 -0.06
N LYS A 45 -14.92 10.77 -0.82
CA LYS A 45 -16.02 11.64 -0.31
C LYS A 45 -17.32 10.88 -0.19
N GLN A 46 -17.52 9.85 -1.00
CA GLN A 46 -18.62 8.92 -0.88
C GLN A 46 -18.36 7.92 0.23
N HIS A 47 -19.33 7.71 1.12
CA HIS A 47 -19.22 6.73 2.19
C HIS A 47 -19.49 5.32 1.67
N TYR A 48 -18.55 4.42 1.91
CA TYR A 48 -18.68 2.96 1.85
C TYR A 48 -17.63 2.34 2.78
N ALA A 49 -17.90 1.15 3.33
CA ALA A 49 -17.05 0.58 4.39
C ALA A 49 -15.86 -0.20 3.84
N ASN A 50 -16.06 -0.99 2.78
CA ASN A 50 -15.05 -1.90 2.26
C ASN A 50 -14.72 -1.61 0.80
N TYR A 51 -13.49 -1.93 0.39
CA TYR A 51 -12.98 -1.65 -0.96
C TYR A 51 -13.81 -2.28 -2.09
N ASP A 52 -14.45 -3.42 -1.81
CA ASP A 52 -15.22 -4.21 -2.77
C ASP A 52 -16.65 -3.69 -3.00
N GLU A 53 -17.16 -2.82 -2.14
CA GLU A 53 -18.45 -2.16 -2.32
C GLU A 53 -18.44 -1.18 -3.51
N ASN A 54 -17.27 -0.60 -3.83
CA ASN A 54 -17.08 0.28 -4.98
C ASN A 54 -15.66 0.18 -5.53
N LEU A 55 -15.40 -0.86 -6.33
CA LEU A 55 -14.07 -1.15 -6.87
C LEU A 55 -13.52 -0.04 -7.76
N GLU A 56 -14.38 0.65 -8.51
CA GLU A 56 -13.95 1.75 -9.37
C GLU A 56 -13.42 2.93 -8.53
N MET A 57 -14.19 3.34 -7.54
CA MET A 57 -13.79 4.43 -6.64
C MET A 57 -12.58 4.03 -5.79
N SER A 58 -12.54 2.79 -5.31
CA SER A 58 -11.41 2.26 -4.56
C SER A 58 -10.11 2.28 -5.39
N SER A 59 -10.19 1.90 -6.66
CA SER A 59 -9.05 1.99 -7.59
C SER A 59 -8.58 3.44 -7.77
N LYS A 60 -9.51 4.39 -7.95
CA LYS A 60 -9.18 5.83 -8.03
C LYS A 60 -8.53 6.32 -6.73
N LEU A 61 -8.98 5.81 -5.58
CA LEU A 61 -8.42 6.20 -4.28
C LEU A 61 -6.96 5.74 -4.13
N PHE A 62 -6.59 4.58 -4.65
CA PHE A 62 -5.19 4.14 -4.71
C PHE A 62 -4.31 5.11 -5.50
N ASP A 63 -4.78 5.64 -6.63
CA ASP A 63 -4.03 6.66 -7.39
C ASP A 63 -3.80 7.91 -6.54
N LYS A 64 -4.84 8.35 -5.80
CA LYS A 64 -4.70 9.52 -4.92
C LYS A 64 -3.69 9.24 -3.80
N ALA A 65 -3.71 8.02 -3.23
CA ALA A 65 -2.73 7.61 -2.22
C ALA A 65 -1.30 7.63 -2.77
N LEU A 66 -1.07 7.20 -4.01
CA LEU A 66 0.24 7.30 -4.69
C LEU A 66 0.66 8.76 -4.89
N ILE A 67 -0.25 9.64 -5.29
CA ILE A 67 0.03 11.09 -5.42
C ILE A 67 0.45 11.67 -4.07
N ILE A 68 -0.25 11.31 -2.98
CA ILE A 68 0.09 11.76 -1.64
C ILE A 68 1.46 11.22 -1.20
N ALA A 69 1.74 9.94 -1.47
CA ALA A 69 3.03 9.32 -1.17
C ALA A 69 4.18 10.05 -1.90
N GLU A 70 4.00 10.41 -3.16
CA GLU A 70 4.99 11.18 -3.92
C GLU A 70 5.22 12.57 -3.33
N LYS A 71 4.14 13.28 -2.96
CA LYS A 71 4.23 14.57 -2.27
C LYS A 71 5.00 14.47 -0.95
N ILE A 72 4.69 13.45 -0.13
CA ILE A 72 5.39 13.17 1.12
C ILE A 72 6.88 12.88 0.85
N LYS A 73 7.17 12.03 -0.14
CA LYS A 73 8.55 11.68 -0.50
C LYS A 73 9.37 12.89 -0.90
N LYS A 74 8.79 13.80 -1.68
CA LYS A 74 9.46 15.03 -2.13
C LYS A 74 9.65 16.05 -0.99
N SER A 75 8.67 16.18 -0.09
CA SER A 75 8.67 17.22 0.95
C SER A 75 9.36 16.80 2.24
N LEU A 76 9.16 15.57 2.70
CA LEU A 76 9.62 15.08 3.99
C LEU A 76 10.80 14.10 3.90
N LYS A 77 11.11 13.60 2.70
CA LYS A 77 12.25 12.70 2.39
C LYS A 77 12.35 11.47 3.31
N PRO A 78 11.25 10.72 3.51
CA PRO A 78 11.30 9.47 4.27
C PRO A 78 12.15 8.41 3.54
N MET A 79 12.60 7.40 4.26
CA MET A 79 13.32 6.25 3.70
C MET A 79 12.43 5.38 2.82
N ALA A 80 11.17 5.21 3.23
CA ALA A 80 10.16 4.41 2.54
C ALA A 80 8.75 4.96 2.81
N ILE A 81 7.78 4.45 2.05
CA ILE A 81 6.35 4.70 2.29
C ILE A 81 5.66 3.35 2.41
N PHE A 82 4.81 3.20 3.42
CA PHE A 82 3.88 2.10 3.58
C PHE A 82 2.46 2.53 3.30
N PHE A 83 1.67 1.61 2.79
CA PHE A 83 0.23 1.77 2.65
C PHE A 83 -0.47 0.71 3.48
N SER A 84 -1.54 1.07 4.16
CA SER A 84 -2.44 0.10 4.77
C SER A 84 -3.90 0.46 4.56
N ILE A 85 -4.71 -0.59 4.50
CA ILE A 85 -6.17 -0.51 4.47
C ILE A 85 -6.63 -1.20 5.74
N MET A 86 -7.43 -0.50 6.56
CA MET A 86 -7.94 -1.06 7.81
C MET A 86 -9.29 -0.45 8.14
N SER A 87 -10.36 -1.06 7.65
CA SER A 87 -11.72 -0.60 7.88
C SER A 87 -12.27 -0.94 9.29
N ALA A 88 -11.57 -1.80 10.04
CA ALA A 88 -12.09 -2.34 11.31
C ALA A 88 -12.32 -1.28 12.41
N GLN A 89 -11.59 -0.16 12.37
CA GLN A 89 -11.74 0.90 13.39
C GLN A 89 -12.77 1.96 12.99
N VAL A 90 -12.84 2.29 11.71
CA VAL A 90 -13.81 3.24 11.15
C VAL A 90 -14.39 2.60 9.90
N PRO A 91 -15.69 2.30 9.87
CA PRO A 91 -16.37 1.67 8.73
C PRO A 91 -16.58 2.67 7.59
N HIS A 92 -15.52 3.20 7.09
CA HIS A 92 -15.40 4.07 5.93
C HIS A 92 -14.11 3.68 5.22
N PHE A 93 -14.19 3.25 3.98
CA PHE A 93 -13.01 2.84 3.25
C PHE A 93 -11.94 3.94 3.25
N HIS A 94 -10.73 3.60 3.59
CA HIS A 94 -9.64 4.56 3.61
C HIS A 94 -8.29 3.88 3.41
N ILE A 95 -7.35 4.63 2.87
CA ILE A 95 -5.97 4.21 2.70
C ILE A 95 -5.10 5.08 3.61
N ARG A 96 -4.35 4.45 4.50
CA ARG A 96 -3.33 5.12 5.32
C ARG A 96 -2.00 5.09 4.60
N VAL A 97 -1.35 6.25 4.54
CA VAL A 97 -0.03 6.44 3.94
C VAL A 97 0.95 6.75 5.06
N TYR A 98 1.89 5.84 5.31
CA TYR A 98 2.86 5.93 6.40
C TYR A 98 4.25 6.25 5.85
N PRO A 99 4.79 7.44 6.08
CA PRO A 99 6.21 7.72 5.89
C PRO A 99 7.04 6.94 6.90
N VAL A 100 8.13 6.34 6.45
CA VAL A 100 9.05 5.57 7.29
C VAL A 100 10.36 6.32 7.43
N TYR A 101 10.79 6.55 8.66
CA TYR A 101 12.07 7.15 9.00
C TYR A 101 12.89 6.16 9.82
N LYS A 102 14.22 6.39 9.90
CA LYS A 102 15.15 5.49 10.59
C LYS A 102 14.70 5.14 12.01
N ASP A 103 14.13 6.12 12.72
CA ASP A 103 13.74 5.99 14.12
C ASP A 103 12.21 5.86 14.31
N GLN A 104 11.45 5.78 13.22
CA GLN A 104 9.98 5.70 13.23
C GLN A 104 9.52 4.68 12.20
N ILE A 105 9.69 3.41 12.52
CA ILE A 105 9.19 2.31 11.68
C ILE A 105 7.79 1.95 12.18
N PRO A 106 6.72 2.29 11.44
CA PRO A 106 5.34 2.06 11.88
C PRO A 106 4.87 0.62 11.72
N LEU A 107 5.80 -0.34 11.72
CA LEU A 107 5.52 -1.74 11.48
C LEU A 107 5.26 -2.51 12.76
N PHE A 108 4.35 -3.45 12.65
CA PHE A 108 3.93 -4.34 13.69
C PHE A 108 5.01 -5.40 13.97
N GLU A 109 5.27 -5.65 15.25
CA GLU A 109 6.09 -6.75 15.72
C GLU A 109 5.33 -8.10 15.68
N ASN A 110 4.59 -8.35 14.62
CA ASN A 110 3.97 -9.67 14.45
C ASN A 110 5.03 -10.65 13.96
N LYS A 111 5.25 -11.70 14.74
CA LYS A 111 6.09 -12.82 14.30
C LYS A 111 5.46 -13.45 13.05
N PRO A 112 6.28 -13.89 12.07
CA PRO A 112 5.77 -14.69 10.96
C PRO A 112 5.03 -15.91 11.49
N ILE A 113 3.94 -16.31 10.81
CA ILE A 113 3.28 -17.56 11.09
C ILE A 113 4.11 -18.71 10.50
N GLU A 114 4.24 -19.80 11.25
CA GLU A 114 4.80 -21.02 10.71
C GLU A 114 3.79 -21.65 9.76
N THR A 115 4.24 -21.99 8.56
CA THR A 115 3.40 -22.62 7.54
C THR A 115 4.23 -23.63 6.74
N SER A 116 3.61 -24.74 6.36
CA SER A 116 4.26 -25.76 5.55
C SER A 116 4.23 -25.41 4.06
N GLU A 117 5.13 -26.03 3.28
CA GLU A 117 5.13 -25.89 1.82
C GLU A 117 3.82 -26.38 1.19
N GLU A 118 3.22 -27.43 1.77
CA GLU A 118 1.93 -27.96 1.36
C GLU A 118 0.81 -26.93 1.57
N GLU A 119 0.77 -26.28 2.74
CA GLU A 119 -0.20 -25.24 3.05
C GLU A 119 -0.04 -24.02 2.14
N LEU A 120 1.18 -23.60 1.83
CA LEU A 120 1.46 -22.54 0.87
C LEU A 120 0.96 -22.91 -0.51
N THR A 121 1.23 -24.13 -0.98
CA THR A 121 0.78 -24.64 -2.28
C THR A 121 -0.74 -24.68 -2.36
N MET A 122 -1.40 -25.24 -1.34
CA MET A 122 -2.87 -25.30 -1.29
C MET A 122 -3.50 -23.90 -1.26
N THR A 123 -2.92 -22.98 -0.53
CA THR A 123 -3.39 -21.59 -0.46
C THR A 123 -3.23 -20.90 -1.82
N ALA A 124 -2.08 -21.08 -2.48
CA ALA A 124 -1.83 -20.53 -3.81
C ALA A 124 -2.84 -21.07 -4.84
N LEU A 125 -3.15 -22.37 -4.80
CA LEU A 125 -4.15 -22.98 -5.70
C LEU A 125 -5.56 -22.42 -5.45
N LYS A 126 -5.96 -22.22 -4.20
CA LYS A 126 -7.25 -21.60 -3.84
C LYS A 126 -7.35 -20.17 -4.38
N ILE A 127 -6.32 -19.37 -4.21
CA ILE A 127 -6.28 -17.98 -4.70
C ILE A 127 -6.32 -17.96 -6.24
N LYS A 128 -5.53 -18.81 -6.90
CA LYS A 128 -5.53 -18.93 -8.37
C LYS A 128 -6.87 -19.37 -8.94
N GLY A 129 -7.58 -20.26 -8.25
CA GLY A 129 -8.88 -20.76 -8.66
C GLY A 129 -10.04 -19.80 -8.41
N ALA A 130 -9.84 -18.76 -7.61
CA ALA A 130 -10.86 -17.75 -7.37
C ALA A 130 -11.08 -16.89 -8.62
N THR A 131 -12.33 -16.67 -8.98
CA THR A 131 -12.72 -15.78 -10.09
C THR A 131 -13.03 -14.38 -9.56
N THR A 132 -12.75 -13.35 -10.36
CA THR A 132 -13.16 -11.98 -10.10
C THR A 132 -13.78 -11.36 -11.35
N GLU A 133 -14.80 -10.56 -11.15
CA GLU A 133 -15.41 -9.76 -12.23
C GLU A 133 -14.61 -8.46 -12.48
N TRP A 134 -13.80 -8.06 -11.50
CA TRP A 134 -12.93 -6.91 -11.63
C TRP A 134 -11.79 -7.17 -12.60
N LYS A 135 -11.79 -6.47 -13.74
CA LYS A 135 -10.76 -6.62 -14.81
C LYS A 135 -9.55 -5.71 -14.61
N GLY A 136 -9.55 -4.89 -13.55
CA GLY A 136 -8.52 -3.86 -13.37
C GLY A 136 -8.71 -2.70 -14.37
N ARG A 137 -7.74 -1.77 -14.39
CA ARG A 137 -7.63 -0.81 -15.48
C ARG A 137 -7.08 -1.56 -16.70
N GLU A 138 -7.50 -1.18 -17.89
CA GLU A 138 -6.91 -1.73 -19.11
C GLU A 138 -5.39 -1.61 -19.03
N THR A 139 -4.72 -2.74 -18.84
CA THR A 139 -3.28 -2.78 -18.93
C THR A 139 -2.93 -2.47 -20.35
N VAL A 140 -2.18 -1.40 -20.59
CA VAL A 140 -1.50 -1.20 -21.87
C VAL A 140 -0.76 -2.51 -22.12
N LYS A 141 -1.12 -3.21 -23.21
CA LYS A 141 -0.40 -4.41 -23.64
C LYS A 141 1.05 -3.99 -23.80
N LEU A 142 1.90 -4.38 -22.84
CA LEU A 142 3.32 -4.27 -23.04
C LEU A 142 3.61 -5.17 -24.23
N GLU A 143 3.97 -4.58 -25.37
CA GLU A 143 4.52 -5.32 -26.50
C GLU A 143 5.67 -6.14 -25.94
N GLU A 144 5.57 -7.47 -26.08
CA GLU A 144 6.66 -8.36 -25.70
C GLU A 144 7.89 -7.92 -26.49
N LYS A 145 8.86 -7.33 -25.79
CA LYS A 145 10.15 -7.07 -26.41
C LYS A 145 10.69 -8.40 -26.97
N PRO A 146 11.17 -8.44 -28.21
CA PRO A 146 11.78 -9.64 -28.76
C PRO A 146 12.82 -10.17 -27.77
N LYS A 147 12.76 -11.47 -27.49
CA LYS A 147 13.75 -12.12 -26.63
C LYS A 147 15.13 -11.89 -27.26
N GLU A 148 15.92 -11.00 -26.64
CA GLU A 148 17.35 -10.91 -27.00
C GLU A 148 17.96 -12.26 -26.69
N GLU A 149 18.57 -12.89 -27.72
CA GLU A 149 19.38 -14.08 -27.59
C GLU A 149 20.47 -13.81 -26.56
N LYS A 150 20.47 -14.60 -25.49
CA LYS A 150 21.52 -14.55 -24.48
C LYS A 150 22.87 -14.84 -25.12
N LYS A 151 23.65 -13.82 -25.42
CA LYS A 151 25.09 -13.98 -25.60
C LYS A 151 25.66 -14.33 -24.24
N GLU A 152 26.25 -15.51 -24.14
CA GLU A 152 27.02 -15.96 -22.96
C GLU A 152 28.04 -14.90 -22.58
N LYS A 153 27.88 -14.34 -21.38
CA LYS A 153 28.90 -13.50 -20.76
C LYS A 153 29.95 -14.39 -20.07
N PRO A 154 31.24 -14.02 -20.11
CA PRO A 154 32.30 -14.74 -19.39
C PRO A 154 32.01 -14.70 -17.87
N GLU A 155 32.35 -15.79 -17.17
CA GLU A 155 32.27 -15.91 -15.71
C GLU A 155 33.04 -14.79 -15.02
N GLU A 156 32.37 -13.82 -14.46
CA GLU A 156 32.92 -12.86 -13.50
C GLU A 156 32.99 -13.50 -12.10
N LYS A 157 34.19 -13.48 -11.53
CA LYS A 157 34.48 -13.94 -10.17
C LYS A 157 33.63 -13.14 -9.19
N LYS A 158 32.77 -13.84 -8.43
CA LYS A 158 31.97 -13.26 -7.37
C LYS A 158 32.84 -12.58 -6.32
N ASN A 159 32.63 -11.28 -6.12
CA ASN A 159 33.27 -10.52 -5.04
C ASN A 159 32.61 -10.87 -3.70
N GLU A 160 33.36 -10.86 -2.60
CA GLU A 160 32.91 -11.24 -1.25
C GLU A 160 31.76 -10.39 -0.69
N GLU A 161 31.46 -9.25 -1.27
CA GLU A 161 30.37 -8.36 -0.84
C GLU A 161 28.97 -8.87 -1.20
N ASP A 162 28.82 -9.70 -2.24
CA ASP A 162 27.50 -10.24 -2.65
C ASP A 162 26.97 -11.32 -1.70
N VAL A 163 27.81 -11.81 -0.79
CA VAL A 163 27.46 -12.87 0.18
C VAL A 163 26.81 -12.30 1.45
N TYR A 164 26.86 -10.98 1.65
CA TYR A 164 26.42 -10.35 2.91
C TYR A 164 24.93 -10.50 3.19
N TRP A 165 24.10 -10.38 2.17
CA TRP A 165 22.64 -10.48 2.31
C TRP A 165 22.14 -11.91 2.48
N VAL A 166 22.79 -12.89 1.89
CA VAL A 166 22.43 -14.31 1.99
C VAL A 166 22.75 -14.85 3.39
N LYS A 167 23.87 -14.40 4.02
CA LYS A 167 24.25 -14.83 5.38
C LYS A 167 23.35 -14.23 6.47
N ARG A 168 22.73 -13.06 6.24
CA ARG A 168 21.89 -12.42 7.25
C ARG A 168 20.52 -13.07 7.37
N SER A 169 20.00 -13.71 6.32
CA SER A 169 18.74 -14.46 6.36
C SER A 169 18.85 -15.80 7.12
N SER A 170 20.06 -16.36 7.26
CA SER A 170 20.29 -17.62 7.99
C SER A 170 20.63 -17.45 9.47
N GLN A 171 20.84 -16.19 9.96
CA GLN A 171 21.18 -15.92 11.36
C GLN A 171 19.98 -15.39 12.18
N LEU A 172 18.79 -15.31 11.59
CA LEU A 172 17.54 -14.90 12.27
C LEU A 172 16.58 -16.08 12.45
N GLY A 173 17.12 -17.29 12.48
CA GLY A 173 16.41 -18.51 12.91
C GLY A 173 16.56 -18.77 14.39
#